data_d1e1140595cc919e77cdcb5f389fd9d1
#
_entry.id   d1e1140595cc919e77cdcb5f389fd9d1
#
_cell.length_a   1.000
_cell.length_b   1.000
_cell.length_c   1.000
_cell.angle_alpha   90.00
_cell.angle_beta   90.00
_cell.angle_gamma   90.00
#
_symmetry.space_group_name_H-M   'P 1'
#
loop_
_entity.id
_entity.type
_entity.pdbx_description
1 polymer ?
#
loop_
_entity_poly.entity_id
_entity_poly.type
_entity_poly.pdbx_seq_one_letter_code
_entity_poly.pdbx_strand_id
1 'polypeptide(L)'
;YVNLYGGIDMDTMQGLKRTHYCGDVEGIGNEVVVGGYVQKVRDLGNLIFIDLRDRTGIVQLAFDDSTDREIFEKASDCHSEYVLMAKGVVRERESKNTAIKTGNIEIDVKDLRVLAKAQTPPFEIVDDTNVNEELRLKYRYLDLRRKVLQDNLIMRSKIAKVARDYYYEKGFIEIETPMMIKSTPEGARDYLVPSRVHHGKFYALPQ
;
A
#
# COMPACT_ATOMS: atom_id res chain seq x y z
N TYR A 1 7.14 23.15 5.68
CA TYR A 1 6.74 21.99 6.50
C TYR A 1 7.73 21.88 7.64
N VAL A 2 7.28 22.08 8.89
CA VAL A 2 8.10 21.96 10.10
C VAL A 2 8.36 20.46 10.29
N ASN A 3 9.65 20.09 10.33
CA ASN A 3 10.08 18.71 10.61
C ASN A 3 9.76 18.39 12.08
N LEU A 4 8.62 17.72 12.33
CA LEU A 4 8.13 17.35 13.67
C LEU A 4 8.86 16.14 14.29
N TYR A 5 9.79 15.53 13.54
CA TYR A 5 10.59 14.38 13.98
C TYR A 5 12.06 14.73 13.81
N GLY A 6 12.72 14.99 14.94
CA GLY A 6 14.11 15.43 14.98
C GLY A 6 15.02 14.57 14.08
N GLY A 7 15.70 15.24 13.12
CA GLY A 7 16.97 14.81 12.56
C GLY A 7 17.03 13.47 11.82
N ILE A 8 15.98 13.03 11.12
CA ILE A 8 16.07 11.87 10.24
C ILE A 8 16.22 12.40 8.81
N ASP A 9 17.42 12.21 8.26
CA ASP A 9 17.74 12.55 6.87
C ASP A 9 16.93 11.60 5.95
N MET A 10 15.82 12.10 5.39
CA MET A 10 15.00 11.39 4.42
C MET A 10 15.30 11.91 3.03
N ASP A 11 15.45 10.99 2.10
CA ASP A 11 15.65 11.35 0.69
C ASP A 11 14.40 12.00 0.10
N THR A 12 14.57 12.73 -0.99
CA THR A 12 13.48 13.31 -1.76
C THR A 12 13.31 12.59 -3.08
N MET A 13 12.11 12.67 -3.66
CA MET A 13 11.84 12.14 -5.00
C MET A 13 12.44 13.00 -6.14
N GLN A 14 13.12 14.10 -5.82
CA GLN A 14 13.64 15.03 -6.81
C GLN A 14 14.54 14.32 -7.82
N GLY A 15 14.21 14.47 -9.11
CA GLY A 15 14.94 13.84 -10.21
C GLY A 15 14.50 12.39 -10.53
N LEU A 16 13.67 11.75 -9.70
CA LEU A 16 13.13 10.41 -9.96
C LEU A 16 11.61 10.46 -10.18
N LYS A 17 11.18 9.84 -11.28
CA LYS A 17 9.75 9.62 -11.57
C LYS A 17 9.52 8.13 -11.80
N ARG A 18 8.55 7.55 -11.08
CA ARG A 18 8.16 6.14 -11.28
C ARG A 18 7.84 5.88 -12.74
N THR A 19 8.43 4.82 -13.30
CA THR A 19 8.15 4.33 -14.65
C THR A 19 7.23 3.11 -14.64
N HIS A 20 7.38 2.22 -13.64
CA HIS A 20 6.62 0.97 -13.52
C HIS A 20 6.08 0.78 -12.10
N TYR A 21 4.96 0.07 -11.97
CA TYR A 21 4.56 -0.53 -10.72
C TYR A 21 5.32 -1.84 -10.49
N CYS A 22 5.45 -2.26 -9.23
CA CYS A 22 6.29 -3.41 -8.86
C CYS A 22 5.88 -4.72 -9.56
N GLY A 23 4.58 -5.00 -9.66
CA GLY A 23 4.06 -6.18 -10.34
C GLY A 23 4.03 -6.10 -11.86
N ASP A 24 4.36 -4.95 -12.44
CA ASP A 24 4.31 -4.71 -13.89
C ASP A 24 5.70 -4.52 -14.49
N VAL A 25 6.76 -4.73 -13.70
CA VAL A 25 8.15 -4.71 -14.19
C VAL A 25 8.36 -5.87 -15.14
N GLU A 26 8.92 -5.57 -16.31
CA GLU A 26 9.25 -6.55 -17.36
C GLU A 26 10.42 -6.07 -18.23
N GLY A 27 10.95 -6.97 -19.05
CA GLY A 27 11.99 -6.66 -20.04
C GLY A 27 13.39 -6.60 -19.43
N ILE A 28 14.13 -7.72 -19.50
CA ILE A 28 15.54 -7.79 -19.10
C ILE A 28 16.36 -6.75 -19.89
N GLY A 29 17.21 -6.00 -19.19
CA GLY A 29 18.02 -4.91 -19.72
C GLY A 29 17.35 -3.54 -19.67
N ASN A 30 16.06 -3.44 -19.39
CA ASN A 30 15.37 -2.17 -19.28
C ASN A 30 15.76 -1.43 -17.99
N GLU A 31 15.97 -0.12 -18.10
CA GLU A 31 16.10 0.75 -16.93
C GLU A 31 14.70 1.10 -16.42
N VAL A 32 14.46 0.89 -15.13
CA VAL A 32 13.17 1.12 -14.49
C VAL A 32 13.31 1.92 -13.19
N VAL A 33 12.26 2.67 -12.85
CA VAL A 33 12.09 3.33 -11.56
C VAL A 33 10.82 2.80 -10.92
N VAL A 34 10.96 2.18 -9.76
CA VAL A 34 9.86 1.62 -8.96
C VAL A 34 9.79 2.29 -7.60
N GLY A 35 8.62 2.27 -6.97
CA GLY A 35 8.47 2.78 -5.61
C GLY A 35 7.39 2.02 -4.87
N GLY A 36 7.63 1.70 -3.60
CA GLY A 36 6.73 0.89 -2.79
C GLY A 36 7.16 0.77 -1.34
N TYR A 37 6.58 -0.20 -0.66
CA TYR A 37 6.88 -0.54 0.73
C TYR A 37 7.82 -1.75 0.78
N VAL A 38 8.79 -1.71 1.67
CA VAL A 38 9.65 -2.86 1.98
C VAL A 38 8.80 -3.95 2.64
N GLN A 39 8.65 -5.07 1.98
CA GLN A 39 7.98 -6.23 2.58
C GLN A 39 8.95 -7.09 3.36
N LYS A 40 10.14 -7.35 2.80
CA LYS A 40 11.16 -8.20 3.43
C LYS A 40 12.54 -7.75 3.00
N VAL A 41 13.48 -7.76 3.95
CA VAL A 41 14.90 -7.60 3.69
C VAL A 41 15.60 -8.92 3.98
N ARG A 42 16.53 -9.32 3.13
CA ARG A 42 17.42 -10.46 3.30
C ARG A 42 18.85 -9.98 3.11
N ASP A 43 19.57 -9.85 4.20
CA ASP A 43 20.99 -9.50 4.21
C ASP A 43 21.80 -10.78 4.35
N LEU A 44 22.66 -11.06 3.37
CA LEU A 44 23.56 -12.21 3.29
C LEU A 44 25.04 -11.79 3.40
N GLY A 45 25.29 -10.58 3.90
CA GLY A 45 26.62 -9.99 4.03
C GLY A 45 26.99 -9.16 2.80
N ASN A 46 27.55 -9.78 1.76
CA ASN A 46 27.92 -9.08 0.52
C ASN A 46 26.77 -8.98 -0.50
N LEU A 47 25.58 -9.46 -0.15
CA LEU A 47 24.43 -9.50 -1.04
C LEU A 47 23.16 -9.18 -0.24
N ILE A 48 22.47 -8.13 -0.64
CA ILE A 48 21.20 -7.73 -0.01
C ILE A 48 20.08 -7.85 -1.04
N PHE A 49 18.98 -8.44 -0.60
CA PHE A 49 17.72 -8.46 -1.36
C PHE A 49 16.62 -7.76 -0.59
N ILE A 50 15.90 -6.87 -1.27
CA ILE A 50 14.70 -6.21 -0.74
C ILE A 50 13.51 -6.57 -1.62
N ASP A 51 12.51 -7.22 -1.04
CA ASP A 51 11.23 -7.42 -1.70
C ASP A 51 10.41 -6.13 -1.54
N LEU A 52 10.26 -5.38 -2.62
CA LEU A 52 9.51 -4.12 -2.67
C LEU A 52 8.09 -4.39 -3.16
N ARG A 53 7.10 -3.95 -2.40
CA ARG A 53 5.67 -4.19 -2.65
C ARG A 53 4.93 -2.90 -2.94
N ASP A 54 4.06 -2.96 -3.94
CA ASP A 54 3.02 -1.96 -4.17
C ASP A 54 1.64 -2.62 -4.41
N ARG A 55 0.67 -1.86 -4.91
CA ARG A 55 -0.70 -2.35 -5.17
C ARG A 55 -0.79 -3.43 -6.26
N THR A 56 0.20 -3.56 -7.14
CA THR A 56 0.20 -4.49 -8.27
C THR A 56 0.93 -5.79 -7.97
N GLY A 57 1.81 -5.79 -6.98
CA GLY A 57 2.59 -6.96 -6.61
C GLY A 57 3.91 -6.61 -5.96
N ILE A 58 4.87 -7.52 -6.11
CA ILE A 58 6.19 -7.46 -5.50
C ILE A 58 7.24 -7.53 -6.61
N VAL A 59 8.36 -6.80 -6.43
CA VAL A 59 9.57 -6.97 -7.22
C VAL A 59 10.77 -7.07 -6.28
N GLN A 60 11.75 -7.89 -6.61
CA GLN A 60 13.01 -7.97 -5.86
C GLN A 60 13.98 -6.89 -6.34
N LEU A 61 14.52 -6.14 -5.38
CA LEU A 61 15.68 -5.29 -5.55
C LEU A 61 16.93 -6.08 -5.12
N ALA A 62 17.99 -6.01 -5.89
CA ALA A 62 19.23 -6.69 -5.62
C ALA A 62 20.39 -5.67 -5.49
N PHE A 63 21.23 -5.91 -4.48
CA PHE A 63 22.43 -5.13 -4.18
C PHE A 63 23.58 -6.11 -3.96
N ASP A 64 24.66 -5.97 -4.69
CA ASP A 64 25.81 -6.85 -4.65
C ASP A 64 27.12 -6.07 -4.63
N ASP A 65 28.26 -6.75 -4.75
CA ASP A 65 29.60 -6.15 -4.72
C ASP A 65 29.83 -5.08 -5.81
N SER A 66 28.99 -5.06 -6.87
CA SER A 66 29.04 -4.04 -7.91
C SER A 66 28.22 -2.78 -7.59
N THR A 67 27.40 -2.84 -6.53
CA THR A 67 26.58 -1.72 -6.07
C THR A 67 27.46 -0.67 -5.40
N ASP A 68 27.19 0.61 -5.67
CA ASP A 68 27.85 1.71 -4.98
C ASP A 68 27.73 1.55 -3.46
N ARG A 69 28.83 1.82 -2.73
CA ARG A 69 28.92 1.56 -1.30
C ARG A 69 27.89 2.34 -0.47
N GLU A 70 27.61 3.59 -0.84
CA GLU A 70 26.61 4.41 -0.13
C GLU A 70 25.20 3.81 -0.32
N ILE A 71 24.88 3.32 -1.53
CA ILE A 71 23.62 2.66 -1.84
C ILE A 71 23.50 1.33 -1.08
N PHE A 72 24.58 0.56 -1.00
CA PHE A 72 24.62 -0.71 -0.28
C PHE A 72 24.41 -0.52 1.22
N GLU A 73 25.11 0.43 1.85
CA GLU A 73 24.96 0.78 3.26
C GLU A 73 23.52 1.28 3.54
N LYS A 74 22.96 2.09 2.66
CA LYS A 74 21.55 2.54 2.74
C LYS A 74 20.57 1.37 2.64
N ALA A 75 20.83 0.37 1.81
CA ALA A 75 20.01 -0.83 1.68
C ALA A 75 20.06 -1.71 2.93
N SER A 76 21.24 -1.83 3.58
CA SER A 76 21.40 -2.59 4.82
C SER A 76 20.63 -2.00 5.99
N ASP A 77 20.43 -0.68 6.00
CA ASP A 77 19.65 0.05 7.02
C ASP A 77 18.14 0.01 6.77
N CYS A 78 17.70 -0.61 5.69
CA CYS A 78 16.27 -0.69 5.39
C CYS A 78 15.54 -1.73 6.27
N HIS A 79 14.37 -1.36 6.75
CA HIS A 79 13.49 -2.23 7.52
C HIS A 79 12.11 -2.37 6.89
N SER A 80 11.36 -3.37 7.37
CA SER A 80 9.99 -3.62 6.91
C SER A 80 9.12 -2.35 6.97
N GLU A 81 8.27 -2.19 5.96
CA GLU A 81 7.35 -1.06 5.76
C GLU A 81 8.01 0.31 5.52
N TYR A 82 9.34 0.40 5.37
CA TYR A 82 9.97 1.60 4.83
C TYR A 82 9.43 1.89 3.42
N VAL A 83 9.30 3.16 3.08
CA VAL A 83 8.91 3.58 1.72
C VAL A 83 10.17 3.88 0.94
N LEU A 84 10.38 3.11 -0.12
CA LEU A 84 11.54 3.25 -0.99
C LEU A 84 11.15 3.66 -2.40
N MET A 85 12.07 4.34 -3.06
CA MET A 85 12.12 4.50 -4.51
C MET A 85 13.47 4.01 -5.00
N ALA A 86 13.47 3.12 -5.99
CA ALA A 86 14.67 2.53 -6.54
C ALA A 86 14.70 2.70 -8.06
N LYS A 87 15.86 3.06 -8.59
CA LYS A 87 16.18 3.07 -10.02
C LYS A 87 17.24 2.00 -10.28
N GLY A 88 17.06 1.22 -11.33
CA GLY A 88 18.02 0.19 -11.69
C GLY A 88 17.68 -0.49 -13.00
N VAL A 89 18.44 -1.53 -13.29
CA VAL A 89 18.31 -2.31 -14.52
C VAL A 89 17.69 -3.68 -14.22
N VAL A 90 16.70 -4.06 -14.99
CA VAL A 90 16.04 -5.37 -14.86
C VAL A 90 16.99 -6.46 -15.31
N ARG A 91 17.22 -7.47 -14.45
CA ARG A 91 18.01 -8.66 -14.78
C ARG A 91 17.28 -9.95 -14.41
N GLU A 92 17.74 -11.08 -14.94
CA GLU A 92 17.21 -12.40 -14.56
C GLU A 92 17.66 -12.76 -13.16
N ARG A 93 16.73 -13.34 -12.36
CA ARG A 93 17.05 -13.86 -11.02
C ARG A 93 17.77 -15.19 -11.13
N GLU A 94 18.80 -15.39 -10.31
CA GLU A 94 19.45 -16.69 -10.15
C GLU A 94 18.49 -17.72 -9.53
N SER A 95 17.81 -17.31 -8.46
CA SER A 95 16.80 -18.16 -7.78
C SER A 95 15.40 -17.69 -8.10
N LYS A 96 14.73 -18.39 -9.02
CA LYS A 96 13.39 -18.06 -9.49
C LYS A 96 12.33 -18.35 -8.43
N ASN A 97 11.35 -17.44 -8.30
CA ASN A 97 10.21 -17.58 -7.39
C ASN A 97 8.90 -17.58 -8.18
N THR A 98 8.34 -18.78 -8.39
CA THR A 98 7.10 -18.96 -9.16
C THR A 98 5.83 -18.45 -8.45
N ALA A 99 5.90 -18.08 -7.16
CA ALA A 99 4.77 -17.58 -6.40
C ALA A 99 4.37 -16.14 -6.71
N ILE A 100 5.26 -15.37 -7.36
CA ILE A 100 5.01 -13.99 -7.74
C ILE A 100 5.21 -13.77 -9.24
N LYS A 101 4.45 -12.84 -9.83
CA LYS A 101 4.47 -12.54 -11.27
C LYS A 101 5.86 -12.17 -11.78
N THR A 102 6.61 -11.38 -11.00
CA THR A 102 7.96 -10.90 -11.31
C THR A 102 9.07 -11.84 -10.82
N GLY A 103 8.73 -13.05 -10.42
CA GLY A 103 9.66 -13.95 -9.72
C GLY A 103 10.82 -14.49 -10.55
N ASN A 104 10.84 -14.26 -11.86
CA ASN A 104 11.94 -14.61 -12.75
C ASN A 104 12.97 -13.48 -12.92
N ILE A 105 12.63 -12.27 -12.45
CA ILE A 105 13.44 -11.07 -12.64
C ILE A 105 13.69 -10.35 -11.32
N GLU A 106 14.72 -9.55 -11.29
CA GLU A 106 15.05 -8.63 -10.21
C GLU A 106 15.59 -7.32 -10.78
N ILE A 107 15.67 -6.30 -9.96
CA ILE A 107 16.25 -5.01 -10.33
C ILE A 107 17.63 -4.89 -9.69
N ASP A 108 18.68 -4.79 -10.52
CA ASP A 108 20.02 -4.40 -10.13
C ASP A 108 20.01 -2.89 -9.86
N VAL A 109 20.06 -2.50 -8.57
CA VAL A 109 19.80 -1.11 -8.15
C VAL A 109 21.02 -0.22 -8.35
N LYS A 110 20.78 0.95 -8.95
CA LYS A 110 21.79 1.99 -9.23
C LYS A 110 21.50 3.31 -8.50
N ASP A 111 20.30 3.54 -8.00
CA ASP A 111 19.92 4.65 -7.11
C ASP A 111 18.84 4.17 -6.15
N LEU A 112 19.01 4.44 -4.85
CA LEU A 112 18.06 4.09 -3.80
C LEU A 112 17.73 5.33 -2.97
N ARG A 113 16.43 5.59 -2.83
CA ARG A 113 15.88 6.68 -2.00
C ARG A 113 15.02 6.11 -0.89
N VAL A 114 15.30 6.48 0.35
CA VAL A 114 14.45 6.19 1.52
C VAL A 114 13.53 7.38 1.75
N LEU A 115 12.30 7.28 1.26
CA LEU A 115 11.34 8.38 1.30
C LEU A 115 10.64 8.52 2.65
N ALA A 116 10.46 7.40 3.36
CA ALA A 116 9.93 7.40 4.72
C ALA A 116 10.39 6.15 5.47
N LYS A 117 10.75 6.34 6.73
CA LYS A 117 11.04 5.26 7.68
C LYS A 117 9.76 4.91 8.43
N ALA A 118 9.59 3.64 8.78
CA ALA A 118 8.49 3.15 9.59
C ALA A 118 9.00 2.63 10.94
N GLN A 119 8.20 2.74 11.96
CA GLN A 119 8.40 1.95 13.18
C GLN A 119 8.10 0.49 12.88
N THR A 120 8.66 -0.44 13.65
CA THR A 120 8.35 -1.86 13.51
C THR A 120 6.84 -2.08 13.61
N PRO A 121 6.20 -2.66 12.58
CA PRO A 121 4.78 -2.94 12.62
C PRO A 121 4.40 -3.85 13.80
N PRO A 122 3.23 -3.69 14.40
CA PRO A 122 2.77 -4.53 15.52
C PRO A 122 2.48 -5.97 15.10
N PHE A 123 2.40 -6.24 13.80
CA PHE A 123 2.28 -7.57 13.20
C PHE A 123 2.78 -7.55 11.76
N GLU A 124 3.14 -8.73 11.26
CA GLU A 124 3.57 -8.90 9.88
C GLU A 124 2.35 -8.83 8.93
N ILE A 125 2.52 -8.16 7.77
CA ILE A 125 1.47 -7.99 6.76
C ILE A 125 1.50 -9.17 5.79
N VAL A 126 0.94 -10.29 6.24
CA VAL A 126 0.83 -11.55 5.47
C VAL A 126 -0.61 -12.06 5.53
N ASP A 127 -1.04 -12.78 4.48
CA ASP A 127 -2.42 -13.26 4.42
C ASP A 127 -2.69 -14.38 5.42
N ASP A 128 -1.73 -15.29 5.62
CA ASP A 128 -1.79 -16.33 6.65
C ASP A 128 -1.26 -15.76 7.98
N THR A 129 -2.16 -15.17 8.76
CA THR A 129 -1.82 -14.53 10.04
C THR A 129 -2.70 -15.08 11.18
N ASN A 130 -2.04 -15.42 12.30
CA ASN A 130 -2.70 -15.82 13.56
C ASN A 130 -2.89 -14.64 14.52
N VAL A 131 -2.70 -13.41 14.05
CA VAL A 131 -2.82 -12.20 14.87
C VAL A 131 -4.27 -11.99 15.29
N ASN A 132 -4.48 -11.70 16.58
CA ASN A 132 -5.80 -11.41 17.14
C ASN A 132 -6.51 -10.30 16.36
N GLU A 133 -7.80 -10.50 16.12
CA GLU A 133 -8.65 -9.56 15.39
C GLU A 133 -8.69 -8.17 16.02
N GLU A 134 -8.70 -8.08 17.35
CA GLU A 134 -8.70 -6.81 18.08
C GLU A 134 -7.46 -5.97 17.72
N LEU A 135 -6.27 -6.58 17.66
CA LEU A 135 -5.04 -5.90 17.27
C LEU A 135 -5.09 -5.47 15.80
N ARG A 136 -5.62 -6.33 14.92
CA ARG A 136 -5.80 -6.01 13.49
C ARG A 136 -6.81 -4.87 13.28
N LEU A 137 -7.87 -4.81 14.08
CA LEU A 137 -8.85 -3.71 14.04
C LEU A 137 -8.24 -2.41 14.57
N LYS A 138 -7.42 -2.47 15.63
CA LYS A 138 -6.71 -1.30 16.15
C LYS A 138 -5.76 -0.68 15.11
N TYR A 139 -5.08 -1.51 14.34
CA TYR A 139 -4.16 -1.09 13.27
C TYR A 139 -4.74 -1.42 11.88
N ARG A 140 -6.02 -1.08 11.68
CA ARG A 140 -6.77 -1.45 10.48
C ARG A 140 -6.10 -1.05 9.17
N TYR A 141 -5.42 0.09 9.14
CA TYR A 141 -4.67 0.57 7.97
C TYR A 141 -3.51 -0.33 7.55
N LEU A 142 -2.90 -1.09 8.49
CA LEU A 142 -1.91 -2.12 8.18
C LEU A 142 -2.59 -3.41 7.72
N ASP A 143 -3.63 -3.86 8.41
CA ASP A 143 -4.39 -5.06 8.05
C ASP A 143 -4.96 -4.97 6.62
N LEU A 144 -5.42 -3.78 6.21
CA LEU A 144 -5.91 -3.52 4.85
C LEU A 144 -4.83 -3.60 3.75
N ARG A 145 -3.55 -3.72 4.10
CA ARG A 145 -2.46 -3.99 3.15
C ARG A 145 -2.33 -5.46 2.78
N ARG A 146 -2.99 -6.36 3.50
CA ARG A 146 -3.05 -7.78 3.17
C ARG A 146 -3.82 -7.98 1.87
N LYS A 147 -3.30 -8.88 1.02
CA LYS A 147 -3.85 -9.10 -0.33
C LYS A 147 -5.31 -9.53 -0.30
N VAL A 148 -5.68 -10.44 0.61
CA VAL A 148 -7.06 -10.93 0.77
C VAL A 148 -8.04 -9.79 1.08
N LEU A 149 -7.66 -8.83 1.91
CA LEU A 149 -8.52 -7.69 2.24
C LEU A 149 -8.57 -6.65 1.12
N GLN A 150 -7.45 -6.44 0.43
CA GLN A 150 -7.44 -5.59 -0.77
C GLN A 150 -8.38 -6.15 -1.84
N ASP A 151 -8.32 -7.45 -2.11
CA ASP A 151 -9.17 -8.11 -3.09
C ASP A 151 -10.66 -7.99 -2.74
N ASN A 152 -11.01 -8.12 -1.45
CA ASN A 152 -12.38 -7.92 -0.97
C ASN A 152 -12.86 -6.47 -1.22
N LEU A 153 -12.02 -5.46 -0.95
CA LEU A 153 -12.37 -4.06 -1.20
C LEU A 153 -12.50 -3.77 -2.70
N ILE A 154 -11.58 -4.30 -3.50
CA ILE A 154 -11.62 -4.17 -4.97
C ILE A 154 -12.89 -4.84 -5.53
N MET A 155 -13.23 -6.04 -5.05
CA MET A 155 -14.45 -6.75 -5.45
C MET A 155 -15.69 -5.94 -5.10
N ARG A 156 -15.79 -5.44 -3.86
CA ARG A 156 -16.90 -4.58 -3.43
C ARG A 156 -17.04 -3.34 -4.32
N SER A 157 -15.93 -2.69 -4.65
CA SER A 157 -15.92 -1.53 -5.56
C SER A 157 -16.43 -1.88 -6.95
N LYS A 158 -16.00 -3.04 -7.51
CA LYS A 158 -16.46 -3.54 -8.80
C LYS A 158 -17.96 -3.83 -8.80
N ILE A 159 -18.47 -4.49 -7.76
CA ILE A 159 -19.91 -4.78 -7.62
C ILE A 159 -20.72 -3.48 -7.59
N ALA A 160 -20.30 -2.50 -6.80
CA ALA A 160 -20.97 -1.21 -6.75
C ALA A 160 -20.96 -0.49 -8.11
N LYS A 161 -19.82 -0.55 -8.83
CA LYS A 161 -19.74 0.02 -10.18
C LYS A 161 -20.70 -0.65 -11.14
N VAL A 162 -20.73 -1.99 -11.19
CA VAL A 162 -21.64 -2.74 -12.08
C VAL A 162 -23.08 -2.40 -11.80
N ALA A 163 -23.48 -2.29 -10.53
CA ALA A 163 -24.85 -1.90 -10.16
C ALA A 163 -25.20 -0.48 -10.66
N ARG A 164 -24.27 0.48 -10.47
CA ARG A 164 -24.45 1.86 -10.97
C ARG A 164 -24.55 1.91 -12.50
N ASP A 165 -23.64 1.23 -13.19
CA ASP A 165 -23.63 1.18 -14.66
C ASP A 165 -24.95 0.61 -15.19
N TYR A 166 -25.44 -0.50 -14.59
CA TYR A 166 -26.70 -1.13 -14.98
C TYR A 166 -27.89 -0.17 -14.86
N TYR A 167 -28.03 0.50 -13.71
CA TYR A 167 -29.14 1.45 -13.53
C TYR A 167 -29.01 2.66 -14.44
N TYR A 168 -27.79 3.17 -14.61
CA TYR A 168 -27.54 4.29 -15.52
C TYR A 168 -27.92 3.97 -16.96
N GLU A 169 -27.56 2.79 -17.47
CA GLU A 169 -27.93 2.30 -18.81
C GLU A 169 -29.45 2.15 -18.99
N LYS A 170 -30.18 1.96 -17.90
CA LYS A 170 -31.68 1.91 -17.90
C LYS A 170 -32.34 3.27 -17.75
N GLY A 171 -31.57 4.35 -17.75
CA GLY A 171 -32.08 5.71 -17.64
C GLY A 171 -32.33 6.21 -16.22
N PHE A 172 -31.89 5.47 -15.20
CA PHE A 172 -31.91 5.94 -13.82
C PHE A 172 -30.77 6.90 -13.57
N ILE A 173 -30.97 7.82 -12.65
CA ILE A 173 -29.95 8.75 -12.17
C ILE A 173 -29.67 8.50 -10.70
N GLU A 174 -28.40 8.58 -10.29
CA GLU A 174 -27.99 8.50 -8.89
C GLU A 174 -28.19 9.85 -8.22
N ILE A 175 -28.94 9.89 -7.13
CA ILE A 175 -29.19 11.11 -6.35
C ILE A 175 -28.59 10.93 -4.96
N GLU A 176 -27.68 11.83 -4.58
CA GLU A 176 -27.21 11.92 -3.20
C GLU A 176 -28.26 12.63 -2.34
N THR A 177 -28.70 11.96 -1.28
CA THR A 177 -29.58 12.53 -0.27
C THR A 177 -28.82 12.80 1.03
N PRO A 178 -29.30 13.74 1.88
CA PRO A 178 -28.65 13.98 3.17
C PRO A 178 -28.58 12.71 4.02
N MET A 179 -27.40 12.42 4.57
CA MET A 179 -27.17 11.25 5.43
C MET A 179 -27.88 11.39 6.79
N MET A 180 -27.95 12.62 7.31
CA MET A 180 -28.65 12.93 8.56
C MET A 180 -29.93 13.68 8.25
N ILE A 181 -31.07 13.11 8.65
CA ILE A 181 -32.40 13.66 8.44
C ILE A 181 -33.18 13.69 9.76
N LYS A 182 -34.42 14.08 9.73
CA LYS A 182 -35.36 13.94 10.84
C LYS A 182 -35.70 12.45 11.02
N SER A 183 -35.80 11.98 12.27
CA SER A 183 -36.29 10.63 12.58
C SER A 183 -37.69 10.39 11.93
N THR A 184 -37.80 9.23 11.29
CA THR A 184 -39.04 8.75 10.71
C THR A 184 -39.60 7.58 11.52
N PRO A 185 -40.93 7.49 11.75
CA PRO A 185 -41.51 6.43 12.57
C PRO A 185 -41.59 5.07 11.84
N GLU A 186 -41.08 4.97 10.63
CA GLU A 186 -41.14 3.78 9.78
C GLU A 186 -39.89 2.90 9.93
N GLY A 187 -40.09 1.60 10.13
CA GLY A 187 -39.03 0.60 10.09
C GLY A 187 -38.36 0.32 11.43
N ALA A 188 -37.10 -0.10 11.40
CA ALA A 188 -36.28 -0.38 12.57
C ALA A 188 -35.88 0.91 13.31
N ARG A 189 -35.37 0.75 14.53
CA ARG A 189 -34.93 1.89 15.35
C ARG A 189 -33.84 2.69 14.65
N ASP A 190 -34.03 4.01 14.58
CA ASP A 190 -33.05 4.95 14.07
C ASP A 190 -31.89 5.14 15.06
N TYR A 191 -30.71 5.44 14.52
CA TYR A 191 -29.61 6.02 15.31
C TYR A 191 -29.82 7.51 15.46
N LEU A 192 -30.01 7.98 16.71
CA LEU A 192 -30.19 9.39 16.99
C LEU A 192 -28.85 10.08 17.21
N VAL A 193 -28.64 11.21 16.55
CA VAL A 193 -27.45 12.05 16.67
C VAL A 193 -27.85 13.38 17.30
N PRO A 194 -27.38 13.73 18.51
CA PRO A 194 -27.71 15.01 19.15
C PRO A 194 -27.24 16.20 18.31
N SER A 195 -28.10 17.20 18.16
CA SER A 195 -27.73 18.44 17.47
C SER A 195 -26.87 19.33 18.38
N ARG A 196 -25.72 19.76 17.91
CA ARG A 196 -24.88 20.76 18.60
C ARG A 196 -25.44 22.17 18.49
N VAL A 197 -26.18 22.45 17.42
CA VAL A 197 -26.70 23.79 17.10
C VAL A 197 -28.05 24.04 17.77
N HIS A 198 -28.90 23.00 17.84
CA HIS A 198 -30.26 23.10 18.37
C HIS A 198 -30.40 22.20 19.60
N HIS A 199 -30.36 22.80 20.78
CA HIS A 199 -30.50 22.07 22.06
C HIS A 199 -31.84 21.31 22.12
N GLY A 200 -31.77 20.04 22.57
CA GLY A 200 -32.94 19.15 22.67
C GLY A 200 -33.46 18.63 21.33
N LYS A 201 -32.80 18.93 20.22
CA LYS A 201 -33.12 18.36 18.90
C LYS A 201 -32.13 17.26 18.52
N PHE A 202 -32.60 16.37 17.67
CA PHE A 202 -31.81 15.24 17.17
C PHE A 202 -31.96 15.15 15.66
N TYR A 203 -30.85 14.75 15.02
CA TYR A 203 -30.87 14.15 13.71
C TYR A 203 -30.98 12.63 13.85
N ALA A 204 -31.30 11.95 12.77
CA ALA A 204 -31.30 10.50 12.69
C ALA A 204 -30.54 10.01 11.48
N LEU A 205 -29.92 8.84 11.60
CA LEU A 205 -29.42 8.06 10.48
C LEU A 205 -30.54 7.09 10.07
N PRO A 206 -31.28 7.36 8.98
CA PRO A 206 -32.40 6.51 8.56
C PRO A 206 -31.89 5.23 7.91
N GLN A 207 -32.81 4.33 7.70
CA GLN A 207 -32.58 3.13 6.87
C GLN A 207 -32.32 3.47 5.41
#